data_5ab88140d2e8dfcae7ee2c0430a71f42
#
_entry.id   5ab88140d2e8dfcae7ee2c0430a71f42
#
_cell.length_a   1.000
_cell.length_b   1.000
_cell.length_c   1.000
_cell.angle_alpha   90.00
_cell.angle_beta   90.00
_cell.angle_gamma   90.00
#
_symmetry.space_group_name_H-M   'P 1'
#
loop_
_entity.id
_entity.type
_entity.pdbx_description
1 polymer ?
#
loop_
_entity_poly.entity_id
_entity_poly.type
_entity_poly.pdbx_seq_one_letter_code
_entity_poly.pdbx_strand_id
1 'polypeptide(L)'
;MKVNKRGIVAAGVITIVSTLSLAGCSTATDGGDASEGENGGTLTVWVDAERVDALQSAADSYEEKTGVKVELVGKSVDDMKDDFIQQVPTGKGPDVVMGAHDWLGELSTNGVVAPLELGDSSADYLPVALQAATYDGTVYMLPYAVENIAVLRNADMVPAAATSFDDMVSKGAFVVEQGTEGNPYHLYPFQTAFGAPVFGTDDSGSYDSADLQLGSEGGTAFADWLAAQGAAGTLNTDVDGEIAKQQFLDGTASFWLTGPWNVGAAVDAGINVAIDPIPSPTGETASPFAGVKGFFVSSESKNKVAANDFLVNYIGTEEVQLELFEAGNILPALTAAADSAASDPIIAGFQAVGADAVPMPAIPAMGSVWEFWGVAEAAIINGSDPASTWQKLVDDVTAAIK
;
A
#
# COMPACT_ATOMS: atom_id res chain seq x y z
N MET A 1 49.46 21.60 35.46
CA MET A 1 49.56 22.84 36.26
C MET A 1 48.18 23.07 36.87
N LYS A 2 48.02 22.72 38.11
CA LYS A 2 47.62 23.51 39.30
C LYS A 2 46.21 24.13 39.17
N VAL A 3 45.18 23.56 39.82
CA VAL A 3 44.80 23.75 41.26
C VAL A 3 44.02 25.06 41.42
N ASN A 4 42.81 25.15 41.95
CA ASN A 4 42.21 24.87 43.25
C ASN A 4 40.80 25.51 43.29
N LYS A 5 39.83 24.89 43.82
CA LYS A 5 39.33 24.75 45.22
C LYS A 5 38.29 25.77 45.65
N ARG A 6 37.19 25.20 46.18
CA ARG A 6 36.40 25.55 47.41
C ARG A 6 35.43 26.75 47.25
N GLY A 7 34.25 26.72 47.76
CA GLY A 7 33.53 25.92 48.76
C GLY A 7 32.37 26.73 49.30
N ILE A 8 31.54 26.04 50.05
CA ILE A 8 30.77 26.41 51.28
C ILE A 8 29.32 26.80 51.08
N VAL A 9 28.43 25.85 51.33
CA VAL A 9 27.42 25.64 52.39
C VAL A 9 26.78 26.88 53.00
N ALA A 10 25.45 26.95 52.93
CA ALA A 10 24.62 27.42 54.04
C ALA A 10 23.20 26.79 53.99
N ALA A 11 22.89 26.08 55.07
CA ALA A 11 21.57 25.55 55.41
C ALA A 11 20.68 26.66 55.98
N GLY A 12 19.38 26.60 55.69
CA GLY A 12 18.35 27.42 56.35
C GLY A 12 17.08 26.62 56.56
N VAL A 13 16.90 26.17 57.76
CA VAL A 13 15.69 25.56 58.34
C VAL A 13 14.83 26.68 58.91
N ILE A 14 13.52 26.68 58.67
CA ILE A 14 12.44 27.29 59.50
C ILE A 14 11.10 26.85 58.90
N THR A 15 10.39 25.92 59.51
CA THR A 15 9.41 25.92 60.64
C THR A 15 7.97 26.00 60.15
N ILE A 16 7.27 24.96 60.53
CA ILE A 16 5.85 24.59 60.44
C ILE A 16 4.93 25.67 61.11
N VAL A 17 3.78 25.99 60.46
CA VAL A 17 2.59 26.41 61.20
C VAL A 17 1.37 25.66 60.65
N SER A 18 0.84 24.78 61.49
CA SER A 18 -0.45 24.11 61.33
C SER A 18 -1.59 25.03 61.81
N THR A 19 -2.63 25.15 61.01
CA THR A 19 -3.94 25.57 61.56
C THR A 19 -5.02 24.63 61.05
N LEU A 20 -5.53 23.82 61.98
CA LEU A 20 -6.83 23.16 61.87
C LEU A 20 -7.95 24.16 62.04
N SER A 21 -8.98 24.05 61.18
CA SER A 21 -10.32 24.56 61.51
C SER A 21 -11.37 23.56 61.07
N LEU A 22 -12.17 23.16 62.02
CA LEU A 22 -13.25 22.16 61.96
C LEU A 22 -14.54 22.68 61.30
N ALA A 23 -15.16 21.77 60.60
CA ALA A 23 -16.60 21.41 60.59
C ALA A 23 -17.65 22.47 60.16
N GLY A 24 -18.39 22.08 59.13
CA GLY A 24 -19.73 22.56 58.80
C GLY A 24 -20.48 21.53 57.98
N CYS A 25 -21.28 20.67 58.66
CA CYS A 25 -22.29 19.84 57.97
C CYS A 25 -23.46 20.70 57.56
N SER A 26 -23.93 20.62 56.29
CA SER A 26 -25.31 20.87 55.96
C SER A 26 -25.74 19.99 54.76
N THR A 27 -26.63 19.11 55.09
CA THR A 27 -27.76 18.44 54.41
C THR A 27 -27.85 18.49 52.87
N ALA A 28 -28.04 17.27 52.39
CA ALA A 28 -28.42 16.84 51.04
C ALA A 28 -29.49 17.67 50.37
N THR A 29 -29.27 17.95 49.09
CA THR A 29 -30.35 18.06 48.08
C THR A 29 -29.90 17.29 46.87
N ASP A 30 -30.74 16.34 46.55
CA ASP A 30 -30.75 15.50 45.33
C ASP A 30 -30.73 16.41 44.08
N GLY A 31 -29.75 16.22 43.24
CA GLY A 31 -29.57 16.95 41.98
C GLY A 31 -28.71 16.14 41.04
N GLY A 32 -29.38 15.53 40.09
CA GLY A 32 -28.93 14.72 39.00
C GLY A 32 -27.44 14.77 38.68
N ASP A 33 -26.89 13.59 38.67
CA ASP A 33 -25.61 13.25 38.07
C ASP A 33 -25.71 13.54 36.56
N ALA A 34 -25.38 14.78 36.17
CA ALA A 34 -25.02 15.05 34.79
C ALA A 34 -23.63 14.41 34.64
N SER A 35 -23.59 13.28 34.00
CA SER A 35 -22.31 12.75 33.48
C SER A 35 -21.69 13.92 32.71
N GLU A 36 -20.61 14.48 33.24
CA GLU A 36 -19.69 15.28 32.47
C GLU A 36 -19.28 14.40 31.28
N GLY A 37 -19.77 14.78 30.08
CA GLY A 37 -19.30 14.20 28.85
C GLY A 37 -17.77 14.31 28.86
N GLU A 38 -17.10 13.19 28.77
CA GLU A 38 -15.65 13.16 28.56
C GLU A 38 -15.37 14.11 27.41
N ASN A 39 -14.63 15.19 27.71
CA ASN A 39 -14.14 16.10 26.70
C ASN A 39 -13.42 15.28 25.65
N GLY A 40 -13.86 15.37 24.40
CA GLY A 40 -13.36 14.60 23.29
C GLY A 40 -11.83 14.67 23.22
N GLY A 41 -11.20 13.50 23.23
CA GLY A 41 -9.75 13.39 23.05
C GLY A 41 -9.33 13.93 21.69
N THR A 42 -8.04 13.91 21.43
CA THR A 42 -7.52 14.16 20.08
C THR A 42 -7.14 12.83 19.44
N LEU A 43 -7.60 12.59 18.20
CA LEU A 43 -7.09 11.53 17.33
C LEU A 43 -5.93 12.09 16.53
N THR A 44 -4.76 11.48 16.64
CA THR A 44 -3.61 11.79 15.77
C THR A 44 -3.58 10.81 14.62
N VAL A 45 -3.62 11.31 13.39
CA VAL A 45 -3.65 10.52 12.14
C VAL A 45 -2.41 10.86 11.32
N TRP A 46 -1.56 9.88 11.05
CA TRP A 46 -0.43 10.04 10.13
C TRP A 46 -0.84 9.72 8.70
N VAL A 47 -0.62 10.67 7.81
CA VAL A 47 -0.91 10.57 6.38
C VAL A 47 0.27 11.14 5.57
N ASP A 48 0.33 10.91 4.28
CA ASP A 48 1.24 11.66 3.42
C ASP A 48 0.75 13.11 3.23
N ALA A 49 1.68 13.96 2.78
CA ALA A 49 1.40 15.39 2.66
C ALA A 49 0.30 15.71 1.61
N GLU A 50 0.15 14.86 0.59
CA GLU A 50 -0.80 15.07 -0.51
C GLU A 50 -2.26 14.83 -0.07
N ARG A 51 -2.48 13.95 0.94
CA ARG A 51 -3.82 13.59 1.42
C ARG A 51 -4.28 14.38 2.63
N VAL A 52 -3.41 15.23 3.22
CA VAL A 52 -3.82 16.08 4.37
C VAL A 52 -5.03 16.93 4.00
N ASP A 53 -4.98 17.64 2.87
CA ASP A 53 -6.06 18.54 2.45
C ASP A 53 -7.34 17.77 2.10
N ALA A 54 -7.22 16.59 1.47
CA ALA A 54 -8.37 15.75 1.11
C ALA A 54 -9.11 15.18 2.33
N LEU A 55 -8.43 15.03 3.46
CA LEU A 55 -9.02 14.49 4.69
C LEU A 55 -9.51 15.56 5.64
N GLN A 56 -9.23 16.84 5.37
CA GLN A 56 -9.57 17.94 6.29
C GLN A 56 -11.08 18.07 6.48
N SER A 57 -11.89 17.92 5.42
CA SER A 57 -13.35 17.98 5.50
C SER A 57 -13.92 16.89 6.41
N ALA A 58 -13.42 15.66 6.31
CA ALA A 58 -13.82 14.56 7.16
C ALA A 58 -13.40 14.80 8.62
N ALA A 59 -12.20 15.33 8.86
CA ALA A 59 -11.69 15.65 10.19
C ALA A 59 -12.55 16.73 10.88
N ASP A 60 -12.85 17.81 10.17
CA ASP A 60 -13.69 18.92 10.67
C ASP A 60 -15.13 18.44 10.96
N SER A 61 -15.69 17.63 10.06
CA SER A 61 -17.04 17.06 10.24
C SER A 61 -17.11 16.12 11.45
N TYR A 62 -16.04 15.35 11.69
CA TYR A 62 -15.95 14.46 12.86
C TYR A 62 -15.89 15.28 14.15
N GLU A 63 -15.03 16.30 14.21
CA GLU A 63 -14.90 17.18 15.37
C GLU A 63 -16.22 17.91 15.66
N GLU A 64 -16.90 18.44 14.64
CA GLU A 64 -18.19 19.13 14.82
C GLU A 64 -19.26 18.23 15.44
N LYS A 65 -19.32 16.94 15.01
CA LYS A 65 -20.37 16.02 15.45
C LYS A 65 -20.08 15.34 16.77
N THR A 66 -18.81 15.05 17.06
CA THR A 66 -18.41 14.22 18.22
C THR A 66 -17.71 15.00 19.33
N GLY A 67 -17.16 16.19 19.00
CA GLY A 67 -16.28 16.95 19.89
C GLY A 67 -14.86 16.37 20.00
N VAL A 68 -14.53 15.31 19.25
CA VAL A 68 -13.19 14.73 19.19
C VAL A 68 -12.41 15.40 18.08
N LYS A 69 -11.32 16.07 18.42
CA LYS A 69 -10.44 16.71 17.44
C LYS A 69 -9.67 15.63 16.64
N VAL A 70 -9.57 15.79 15.32
CA VAL A 70 -8.67 14.99 14.47
C VAL A 70 -7.49 15.85 14.05
N GLU A 71 -6.29 15.42 14.41
CA GLU A 71 -5.03 16.06 14.02
C GLU A 71 -4.35 15.25 12.90
N LEU A 72 -4.40 15.80 11.66
CA LEU A 72 -3.75 15.22 10.50
C LEU A 72 -2.28 15.64 10.48
N VAL A 73 -1.37 14.66 10.49
CA VAL A 73 0.09 14.87 10.51
C VAL A 73 0.67 14.34 9.21
N GLY A 74 1.12 15.26 8.34
CA GLY A 74 1.81 14.91 7.09
C GLY A 74 3.18 14.31 7.34
N LYS A 75 3.45 13.13 6.78
CA LYS A 75 4.71 12.41 6.90
C LYS A 75 5.25 11.95 5.54
N SER A 76 6.56 11.67 5.46
CA SER A 76 7.14 10.94 4.34
C SER A 76 6.65 9.49 4.37
N VAL A 77 6.20 8.99 3.21
CA VAL A 77 5.75 7.60 3.07
C VAL A 77 6.89 6.62 3.33
N ASP A 78 8.11 6.96 2.91
CA ASP A 78 9.29 6.11 3.04
C ASP A 78 9.66 5.80 4.50
N ASP A 79 9.45 6.78 5.40
CA ASP A 79 9.77 6.62 6.82
C ASP A 79 8.59 6.16 7.67
N MET A 80 7.35 6.24 7.14
CA MET A 80 6.11 6.14 7.92
C MET A 80 5.94 4.78 8.58
N LYS A 81 6.25 3.69 7.87
CA LYS A 81 6.13 2.32 8.39
C LYS A 81 7.09 2.09 9.56
N ASP A 82 8.36 2.40 9.34
CA ASP A 82 9.41 2.17 10.35
C ASP A 82 9.20 3.06 11.58
N ASP A 83 8.85 4.31 11.38
CA ASP A 83 8.46 5.22 12.45
C ASP A 83 7.29 4.68 13.27
N PHE A 84 6.26 4.15 12.60
CA PHE A 84 5.09 3.58 13.28
C PHE A 84 5.46 2.37 14.13
N ILE A 85 6.20 1.40 13.57
CA ILE A 85 6.68 0.21 14.28
C ILE A 85 7.52 0.60 15.50
N GLN A 86 8.37 1.61 15.39
CA GLN A 86 9.24 2.05 16.49
C GLN A 86 8.51 2.87 17.55
N GLN A 87 7.54 3.71 17.17
CA GLN A 87 6.94 4.68 18.09
C GLN A 87 5.72 4.14 18.83
N VAL A 88 4.91 3.25 18.20
CA VAL A 88 3.72 2.68 18.84
C VAL A 88 4.02 2.01 20.19
N PRO A 89 5.01 1.10 20.31
CA PRO A 89 5.30 0.45 21.61
C PRO A 89 5.77 1.41 22.69
N THR A 90 6.19 2.62 22.32
CA THR A 90 6.63 3.64 23.28
C THR A 90 5.50 4.58 23.71
N GLY A 91 4.30 4.42 23.15
CA GLY A 91 3.14 5.29 23.38
C GLY A 91 3.28 6.69 22.75
N LYS A 92 4.16 6.83 21.75
CA LYS A 92 4.40 8.09 21.01
C LYS A 92 3.90 8.02 19.56
N GLY A 93 3.41 6.86 19.13
CA GLY A 93 2.82 6.68 17.81
C GLY A 93 1.47 7.40 17.69
N PRO A 94 0.90 7.48 16.46
CA PRO A 94 -0.42 8.04 16.20
C PRO A 94 -1.52 7.07 16.67
N ASP A 95 -2.77 7.53 16.64
CA ASP A 95 -3.93 6.65 16.80
C ASP A 95 -4.24 5.88 15.52
N VAL A 96 -3.98 6.53 14.36
CA VAL A 96 -4.22 5.97 13.03
C VAL A 96 -3.02 6.28 12.13
N VAL A 97 -2.66 5.34 11.27
CA VAL A 97 -1.63 5.52 10.24
C VAL A 97 -2.15 5.10 8.88
N MET A 98 -1.91 5.92 7.86
CA MET A 98 -2.07 5.53 6.46
C MET A 98 -0.92 4.63 6.03
N GLY A 99 -1.19 3.63 5.21
CA GLY A 99 -0.13 2.75 4.71
C GLY A 99 -0.59 1.80 3.61
N ALA A 100 0.35 1.00 3.13
CA ALA A 100 0.09 -0.02 2.14
C ALA A 100 -0.23 -1.37 2.81
N HIS A 101 -1.07 -2.17 2.17
CA HIS A 101 -1.53 -3.44 2.72
C HIS A 101 -0.40 -4.47 2.93
N ASP A 102 0.64 -4.42 2.12
CA ASP A 102 1.81 -5.30 2.22
C ASP A 102 2.62 -5.09 3.51
N TRP A 103 2.40 -3.97 4.22
CA TRP A 103 2.94 -3.77 5.57
C TRP A 103 2.28 -4.64 6.63
N LEU A 104 1.04 -5.11 6.36
CA LEU A 104 0.15 -5.69 7.38
C LEU A 104 0.76 -6.90 8.10
N GLY A 105 1.45 -7.79 7.37
CA GLY A 105 2.12 -8.94 7.98
C GLY A 105 3.20 -8.53 8.97
N GLU A 106 4.01 -7.52 8.64
CA GLU A 106 5.03 -6.98 9.53
C GLU A 106 4.42 -6.22 10.71
N LEU A 107 3.42 -5.36 10.45
CA LEU A 107 2.72 -4.61 11.50
C LEU A 107 2.02 -5.55 12.49
N SER A 108 1.39 -6.62 12.01
CA SER A 108 0.73 -7.63 12.83
C SER A 108 1.74 -8.42 13.65
N THR A 109 2.85 -8.86 13.05
CA THR A 109 3.91 -9.60 13.75
C THR A 109 4.56 -8.77 14.84
N ASN A 110 4.72 -7.46 14.64
CA ASN A 110 5.21 -6.53 15.66
C ASN A 110 4.14 -6.14 16.68
N GLY A 111 2.86 -6.55 16.49
CA GLY A 111 1.77 -6.26 17.41
C GLY A 111 1.40 -4.78 17.50
N VAL A 112 1.69 -3.98 16.47
CA VAL A 112 1.49 -2.52 16.49
C VAL A 112 0.14 -2.07 15.93
N VAL A 113 -0.63 -2.96 15.30
CA VAL A 113 -1.97 -2.67 14.78
C VAL A 113 -3.07 -3.38 15.57
N ALA A 114 -4.24 -2.77 15.63
CA ALA A 114 -5.45 -3.32 16.23
C ALA A 114 -6.43 -3.78 15.14
N PRO A 115 -7.24 -4.83 15.40
CA PRO A 115 -8.36 -5.19 14.51
C PRO A 115 -9.29 -4.00 14.26
N LEU A 116 -9.82 -3.92 13.05
CA LEU A 116 -10.80 -2.94 12.62
C LEU A 116 -12.15 -3.61 12.39
N GLU A 117 -13.21 -3.01 12.95
CA GLU A 117 -14.56 -3.51 12.83
C GLU A 117 -15.30 -2.77 11.70
N LEU A 118 -15.34 -3.35 10.52
CA LEU A 118 -16.10 -2.80 9.38
C LEU A 118 -17.61 -3.08 9.47
N GLY A 119 -18.01 -4.15 10.18
CA GLY A 119 -19.41 -4.55 10.27
C GLY A 119 -20.00 -4.88 8.88
N ASP A 120 -21.24 -4.44 8.67
CA ASP A 120 -21.96 -4.68 7.41
C ASP A 120 -21.32 -3.92 6.21
N SER A 121 -20.57 -2.83 6.45
CA SER A 121 -19.94 -2.06 5.39
C SER A 121 -18.78 -2.80 4.70
N SER A 122 -18.33 -3.93 5.25
CA SER A 122 -17.32 -4.76 4.58
C SER A 122 -17.74 -5.20 3.17
N ALA A 123 -19.04 -5.42 2.94
CA ALA A 123 -19.59 -5.81 1.64
C ALA A 123 -19.59 -4.69 0.59
N ASP A 124 -19.34 -3.45 1.00
CA ASP A 124 -19.35 -2.28 0.12
C ASP A 124 -18.00 -2.05 -0.57
N TYR A 125 -16.94 -2.76 -0.14
CA TYR A 125 -15.59 -2.64 -0.70
C TYR A 125 -15.35 -3.63 -1.84
N LEU A 126 -14.44 -3.26 -2.76
CA LEU A 126 -13.96 -4.17 -3.80
C LEU A 126 -13.37 -5.43 -3.14
N PRO A 127 -13.69 -6.64 -3.65
CA PRO A 127 -13.23 -7.89 -3.04
C PRO A 127 -11.71 -7.96 -2.82
N VAL A 128 -10.91 -7.48 -3.78
CA VAL A 128 -9.45 -7.43 -3.69
C VAL A 128 -8.98 -6.49 -2.57
N ALA A 129 -9.69 -5.37 -2.36
CA ALA A 129 -9.36 -4.42 -1.30
C ALA A 129 -9.63 -5.02 0.09
N LEU A 130 -10.76 -5.71 0.25
CA LEU A 130 -11.09 -6.38 1.50
C LEU A 130 -10.17 -7.56 1.79
N GLN A 131 -9.81 -8.35 0.77
CA GLN A 131 -8.83 -9.42 0.90
C GLN A 131 -7.47 -8.89 1.36
N ALA A 132 -6.98 -7.80 0.74
CA ALA A 132 -5.73 -7.14 1.11
C ALA A 132 -5.76 -6.53 2.53
N ALA A 133 -6.92 -6.10 3.01
CA ALA A 133 -7.12 -5.55 4.34
C ALA A 133 -7.19 -6.62 5.45
N THR A 134 -7.24 -7.90 5.06
CA THR A 134 -7.45 -9.04 5.96
C THR A 134 -6.16 -9.83 6.13
N TYR A 135 -5.80 -10.12 7.38
CA TYR A 135 -4.65 -10.95 7.73
C TYR A 135 -5.09 -11.98 8.79
N ASP A 136 -4.81 -13.25 8.52
CA ASP A 136 -5.21 -14.38 9.39
C ASP A 136 -6.71 -14.32 9.78
N GLY A 137 -7.56 -14.06 8.77
CA GLY A 137 -9.02 -13.99 8.91
C GLY A 137 -9.54 -12.77 9.66
N THR A 138 -8.69 -11.79 10.00
CA THR A 138 -9.05 -10.58 10.74
C THR A 138 -8.80 -9.35 9.86
N VAL A 139 -9.76 -8.43 9.81
CA VAL A 139 -9.61 -7.14 9.13
C VAL A 139 -8.82 -6.18 10.02
N TYR A 140 -7.79 -5.56 9.46
CA TYR A 140 -6.93 -4.59 10.18
C TYR A 140 -6.88 -3.21 9.52
N MET A 141 -7.34 -3.08 8.30
CA MET A 141 -7.19 -1.86 7.51
C MET A 141 -8.55 -1.41 6.95
N LEU A 142 -8.83 -0.10 6.99
CA LEU A 142 -9.87 0.49 6.13
C LEU A 142 -9.23 0.79 4.78
N PRO A 143 -9.57 0.06 3.72
CA PRO A 143 -9.00 0.35 2.40
C PRO A 143 -9.62 1.61 1.80
N TYR A 144 -8.80 2.45 1.14
CA TYR A 144 -9.31 3.62 0.45
C TYR A 144 -8.95 3.66 -1.04
N ALA A 145 -7.87 2.98 -1.44
CA ALA A 145 -7.42 2.99 -2.83
C ALA A 145 -6.90 1.61 -3.26
N VAL A 146 -7.12 1.29 -4.54
CA VAL A 146 -6.60 0.09 -5.20
C VAL A 146 -5.81 0.53 -6.43
N GLU A 147 -4.59 0.05 -6.57
CA GLU A 147 -3.75 0.30 -7.73
C GLU A 147 -3.25 -1.01 -8.33
N ASN A 148 -3.10 -1.04 -9.63
CA ASN A 148 -2.48 -2.11 -10.40
C ASN A 148 -1.78 -1.51 -11.61
N ILE A 149 -0.83 -2.24 -12.18
CA ILE A 149 -0.25 -1.86 -13.47
C ILE A 149 -1.14 -2.34 -14.61
N ALA A 150 -1.02 -1.67 -15.76
CA ALA A 150 -1.71 -1.98 -17.00
C ALA A 150 -0.83 -1.59 -18.19
N VAL A 151 -1.23 -1.91 -19.40
CA VAL A 151 -0.55 -1.41 -20.57
C VAL A 151 -1.12 -0.05 -20.98
N LEU A 152 -0.29 0.99 -20.88
CA LEU A 152 -0.55 2.27 -21.50
C LEU A 152 -0.22 2.18 -22.99
N ARG A 153 -1.19 2.44 -23.85
CA ARG A 153 -1.02 2.44 -25.29
C ARG A 153 -1.18 3.85 -25.87
N ASN A 154 -0.25 4.26 -26.72
CA ASN A 154 -0.43 5.45 -27.53
C ASN A 154 -1.41 5.14 -28.69
N ALA A 155 -2.67 5.53 -28.54
CA ALA A 155 -3.74 5.20 -29.45
C ALA A 155 -3.60 5.87 -30.84
N ASP A 156 -2.83 6.95 -30.94
CA ASP A 156 -2.54 7.60 -32.22
C ASP A 156 -1.50 6.81 -33.03
N MET A 157 -0.59 6.11 -32.36
CA MET A 157 0.41 5.24 -33.02
C MET A 157 -0.16 3.86 -33.32
N VAL A 158 -0.90 3.29 -32.37
CA VAL A 158 -1.51 1.95 -32.47
C VAL A 158 -3.00 2.05 -32.12
N PRO A 159 -3.91 2.11 -33.12
CA PRO A 159 -5.33 2.37 -32.87
C PRO A 159 -6.10 1.27 -32.13
N ALA A 160 -5.61 0.03 -32.14
CA ALA A 160 -6.30 -1.10 -31.52
C ALA A 160 -5.42 -1.81 -30.48
N ALA A 161 -6.03 -2.24 -29.37
CA ALA A 161 -5.38 -3.04 -28.33
C ALA A 161 -4.71 -4.31 -28.91
N ALA A 162 -3.69 -4.77 -28.23
CA ALA A 162 -3.05 -6.05 -28.56
C ALA A 162 -3.85 -7.22 -27.95
N THR A 163 -3.82 -8.35 -28.63
CA THR A 163 -4.54 -9.57 -28.23
C THR A 163 -3.64 -10.63 -27.60
N SER A 164 -2.32 -10.47 -27.71
CA SER A 164 -1.30 -11.30 -27.07
C SER A 164 0.00 -10.51 -26.95
N PHE A 165 0.96 -11.01 -26.19
CA PHE A 165 2.28 -10.37 -26.08
C PHE A 165 2.98 -10.27 -27.44
N ASP A 166 2.98 -11.33 -28.23
CA ASP A 166 3.59 -11.33 -29.57
C ASP A 166 2.88 -10.36 -30.51
N ASP A 167 1.54 -10.24 -30.44
CA ASP A 167 0.78 -9.26 -31.19
C ASP A 167 1.16 -7.83 -30.79
N MET A 168 1.35 -7.55 -29.49
CA MET A 168 1.80 -6.26 -28.98
C MET A 168 3.16 -5.86 -29.57
N VAL A 169 4.15 -6.73 -29.42
CA VAL A 169 5.52 -6.49 -29.92
C VAL A 169 5.55 -6.34 -31.45
N SER A 170 4.65 -7.05 -32.15
CA SER A 170 4.54 -6.93 -33.63
C SER A 170 3.91 -5.61 -34.08
N LYS A 171 3.05 -4.99 -33.27
CA LYS A 171 2.34 -3.74 -33.57
C LYS A 171 3.16 -2.49 -33.28
N GLY A 172 4.07 -2.55 -32.33
CA GLY A 172 4.89 -1.41 -31.95
C GLY A 172 5.88 -1.72 -30.85
N ALA A 173 6.76 -0.78 -30.58
CA ALA A 173 7.75 -0.95 -29.51
C ALA A 173 7.07 -0.99 -28.14
N PHE A 174 7.44 -1.97 -27.35
CA PHE A 174 7.03 -2.15 -25.95
C PHE A 174 8.16 -1.71 -25.03
N VAL A 175 7.81 -1.05 -23.94
CA VAL A 175 8.74 -0.68 -22.88
C VAL A 175 8.17 -1.03 -21.51
N VAL A 176 9.05 -1.48 -20.64
CA VAL A 176 8.79 -1.70 -19.21
C VAL A 176 10.07 -1.42 -18.44
N GLU A 177 9.95 -0.79 -17.30
CA GLU A 177 11.12 -0.55 -16.43
C GLU A 177 11.65 -1.87 -15.87
N GLN A 178 12.96 -2.01 -15.87
CA GLN A 178 13.68 -3.12 -15.29
C GLN A 178 14.76 -2.66 -14.33
N GLY A 179 15.65 -1.78 -14.81
CA GLY A 179 16.84 -1.40 -14.07
C GLY A 179 17.82 -2.56 -13.92
N THR A 180 19.01 -2.27 -13.41
CA THR A 180 20.08 -3.25 -13.24
C THR A 180 19.79 -4.31 -12.18
N GLU A 181 18.84 -4.05 -11.28
CA GLU A 181 18.44 -4.96 -10.21
C GLU A 181 17.17 -5.78 -10.56
N GLY A 182 16.61 -5.54 -11.74
CA GLY A 182 15.34 -6.15 -12.18
C GLY A 182 14.13 -5.49 -11.52
N ASN A 183 12.95 -5.75 -12.09
CA ASN A 183 11.69 -5.23 -11.56
C ASN A 183 10.59 -6.30 -11.61
N PRO A 184 10.58 -7.24 -10.68
CA PRO A 184 9.61 -8.33 -10.67
C PRO A 184 8.17 -7.85 -10.45
N TYR A 185 7.93 -6.70 -9.82
CA TYR A 185 6.60 -6.14 -9.72
C TYR A 185 5.97 -5.90 -11.10
N HIS A 186 6.74 -5.33 -12.05
CA HIS A 186 6.26 -5.08 -13.41
C HIS A 186 6.22 -6.34 -14.28
N LEU A 187 7.06 -7.35 -14.01
CA LEU A 187 7.05 -8.60 -14.77
C LEU A 187 6.11 -9.68 -14.22
N TYR A 188 5.61 -9.50 -13.00
CA TYR A 188 4.72 -10.44 -12.34
C TYR A 188 3.49 -10.87 -13.16
N PRO A 189 2.79 -9.97 -13.90
CA PRO A 189 1.67 -10.39 -14.73
C PRO A 189 2.06 -11.44 -15.77
N PHE A 190 3.24 -11.31 -16.35
CA PHE A 190 3.72 -12.33 -17.29
C PHE A 190 4.03 -13.65 -16.57
N GLN A 191 4.63 -13.59 -15.37
CA GLN A 191 4.89 -14.78 -14.55
C GLN A 191 3.59 -15.51 -14.19
N THR A 192 2.54 -14.79 -13.79
CA THR A 192 1.23 -15.42 -13.50
C THR A 192 0.61 -16.07 -14.72
N ALA A 193 0.81 -15.52 -15.92
CA ALA A 193 0.35 -16.14 -17.17
C ALA A 193 1.01 -17.49 -17.44
N PHE A 194 2.19 -17.78 -16.86
CA PHE A 194 2.82 -19.10 -16.87
C PHE A 194 2.31 -20.00 -15.72
N GLY A 195 1.40 -19.52 -14.87
CA GLY A 195 0.90 -20.27 -13.73
C GLY A 195 1.89 -20.36 -12.56
N ALA A 196 2.72 -19.33 -12.37
CA ALA A 196 3.74 -19.27 -11.32
C ALA A 196 3.49 -18.10 -10.35
N PRO A 197 2.47 -18.14 -9.48
CA PRO A 197 2.36 -17.17 -8.39
C PRO A 197 3.59 -17.28 -7.47
N VAL A 198 3.80 -16.28 -6.59
CA VAL A 198 4.92 -16.34 -5.62
C VAL A 198 4.67 -17.41 -4.57
N PHE A 199 3.49 -17.37 -3.95
CA PHE A 199 3.03 -18.33 -2.94
C PHE A 199 1.67 -18.90 -3.34
N GLY A 200 1.38 -20.11 -2.90
CA GLY A 200 0.04 -20.66 -2.89
C GLY A 200 -0.84 -20.00 -1.83
N THR A 201 -2.14 -20.28 -1.88
CA THR A 201 -3.12 -19.82 -0.89
C THR A 201 -3.80 -21.02 -0.23
N ASP A 202 -4.16 -20.86 1.03
CA ASP A 202 -4.96 -21.81 1.78
C ASP A 202 -6.45 -21.75 1.39
N ASP A 203 -7.28 -22.59 2.04
CA ASP A 203 -8.73 -22.65 1.79
C ASP A 203 -9.48 -21.33 2.14
N SER A 204 -8.86 -20.42 2.89
CA SER A 204 -9.38 -19.07 3.19
C SER A 204 -8.99 -18.02 2.17
N GLY A 205 -8.09 -18.33 1.23
CA GLY A 205 -7.50 -17.41 0.28
C GLY A 205 -6.32 -16.61 0.83
N SER A 206 -5.83 -16.95 2.03
CA SER A 206 -4.63 -16.35 2.63
C SER A 206 -3.37 -16.99 2.06
N TYR A 207 -2.31 -16.19 1.85
CA TYR A 207 -1.04 -16.71 1.36
C TYR A 207 -0.36 -17.63 2.37
N ASP A 208 0.09 -18.79 1.91
CA ASP A 208 0.85 -19.77 2.71
C ASP A 208 2.35 -19.63 2.44
N SER A 209 3.10 -19.13 3.43
CA SER A 209 4.56 -18.98 3.33
C SER A 209 5.30 -20.31 3.17
N ALA A 210 4.68 -21.44 3.51
CA ALA A 210 5.25 -22.77 3.31
C ALA A 210 5.07 -23.30 1.88
N ASP A 211 4.18 -22.68 1.09
CA ASP A 211 3.87 -23.08 -0.28
C ASP A 211 4.47 -22.10 -1.30
N LEU A 212 5.81 -22.08 -1.39
CA LEU A 212 6.54 -21.28 -2.38
C LEU A 212 6.37 -21.87 -3.79
N GLN A 213 5.69 -21.14 -4.69
CA GLN A 213 5.34 -21.57 -6.04
C GLN A 213 6.35 -21.17 -7.13
N LEU A 214 7.36 -20.37 -6.80
CA LEU A 214 8.41 -19.96 -7.76
C LEU A 214 9.12 -21.16 -8.43
N GLY A 215 9.24 -22.29 -7.71
CA GLY A 215 9.87 -23.52 -8.21
C GLY A 215 8.98 -24.41 -9.07
N SER A 216 7.77 -23.96 -9.43
CA SER A 216 6.84 -24.72 -10.28
C SER A 216 7.34 -24.87 -11.73
N GLU A 217 6.69 -25.76 -12.51
CA GLU A 217 6.95 -25.85 -13.95
C GLU A 217 6.71 -24.51 -14.66
N GLY A 218 5.70 -23.73 -14.20
CA GLY A 218 5.41 -22.38 -14.69
C GLY A 218 6.56 -21.41 -14.42
N GLY A 219 7.18 -21.45 -13.23
CA GLY A 219 8.34 -20.62 -12.92
C GLY A 219 9.53 -20.89 -13.81
N THR A 220 9.80 -22.16 -14.10
CA THR A 220 10.86 -22.55 -15.06
C THR A 220 10.53 -22.06 -16.48
N ALA A 221 9.28 -22.21 -16.92
CA ALA A 221 8.86 -21.74 -18.24
C ALA A 221 8.91 -20.20 -18.36
N PHE A 222 8.59 -19.49 -17.29
CA PHE A 222 8.75 -18.03 -17.22
C PHE A 222 10.22 -17.61 -17.32
N ALA A 223 11.14 -18.30 -16.64
CA ALA A 223 12.57 -18.03 -16.74
C ALA A 223 13.10 -18.22 -18.18
N ASP A 224 12.66 -19.26 -18.87
CA ASP A 224 12.99 -19.48 -20.29
C ASP A 224 12.43 -18.34 -21.18
N TRP A 225 11.23 -17.88 -20.89
CA TRP A 225 10.62 -16.74 -21.59
C TRP A 225 11.41 -15.43 -21.34
N LEU A 226 11.84 -15.16 -20.09
CA LEU A 226 12.69 -14.00 -19.78
C LEU A 226 13.97 -14.01 -20.61
N ALA A 227 14.66 -15.17 -20.68
CA ALA A 227 15.86 -15.31 -21.49
C ALA A 227 15.62 -15.05 -22.98
N ALA A 228 14.49 -15.53 -23.51
CA ALA A 228 14.09 -15.29 -24.90
C ALA A 228 13.82 -13.81 -25.15
N GLN A 229 13.11 -13.11 -24.24
CA GLN A 229 12.83 -11.69 -24.39
C GLN A 229 14.09 -10.81 -24.22
N GLY A 230 14.99 -11.17 -23.32
CA GLY A 230 16.30 -10.52 -23.19
C GLY A 230 17.14 -10.67 -24.47
N ALA A 231 17.22 -11.88 -25.02
CA ALA A 231 17.95 -12.16 -26.27
C ALA A 231 17.33 -11.43 -27.49
N ALA A 232 16.01 -11.22 -27.49
CA ALA A 232 15.31 -10.45 -28.52
C ALA A 232 15.46 -8.93 -28.34
N GLY A 233 15.93 -8.45 -27.18
CA GLY A 233 16.01 -7.05 -26.82
C GLY A 233 14.64 -6.42 -26.47
N THR A 234 13.61 -7.24 -26.28
CA THR A 234 12.27 -6.77 -25.85
C THR A 234 12.28 -6.38 -24.37
N LEU A 235 13.01 -7.11 -23.54
CA LEU A 235 13.33 -6.76 -22.16
C LEU A 235 14.80 -6.32 -22.09
N ASN A 236 15.05 -5.22 -21.39
CA ASN A 236 16.38 -4.64 -21.30
C ASN A 236 16.60 -4.01 -19.91
N THR A 237 17.59 -4.47 -19.18
CA THR A 237 17.93 -3.99 -17.83
C THR A 237 18.60 -2.62 -17.81
N ASP A 238 18.99 -2.06 -18.96
CA ASP A 238 19.43 -0.67 -19.06
C ASP A 238 18.24 0.34 -19.03
N VAL A 239 17.00 -0.16 -19.10
CA VAL A 239 15.78 0.65 -19.07
C VAL A 239 15.28 0.75 -17.63
N ASP A 240 15.54 1.88 -16.99
CA ASP A 240 14.94 2.27 -15.72
C ASP A 240 13.59 3.00 -15.92
N GLY A 241 12.95 3.41 -14.82
CA GLY A 241 11.65 4.08 -14.86
C GLY A 241 11.66 5.39 -15.65
N GLU A 242 12.72 6.19 -15.54
CA GLU A 242 12.84 7.45 -16.27
C GLU A 242 13.09 7.23 -17.77
N ILE A 243 13.90 6.25 -18.13
CA ILE A 243 14.13 5.87 -19.53
C ILE A 243 12.84 5.30 -20.14
N ALA A 244 12.12 4.42 -19.42
CA ALA A 244 10.84 3.88 -19.90
C ALA A 244 9.82 5.00 -20.16
N LYS A 245 9.67 5.89 -19.20
CA LYS A 245 8.82 7.08 -19.29
C LYS A 245 9.20 7.94 -20.50
N GLN A 246 10.48 8.28 -20.64
CA GLN A 246 10.94 9.11 -21.75
C GLN A 246 10.68 8.46 -23.11
N GLN A 247 10.92 7.15 -23.26
CA GLN A 247 10.65 6.42 -24.50
C GLN A 247 9.18 6.44 -24.91
N PHE A 248 8.26 6.39 -23.94
CA PHE A 248 6.84 6.52 -24.21
C PHE A 248 6.46 7.95 -24.56
N LEU A 249 6.95 8.94 -23.81
CA LEU A 249 6.61 10.36 -24.02
C LEU A 249 7.12 10.92 -25.34
N ASP A 250 8.27 10.49 -25.84
CA ASP A 250 8.81 10.93 -27.14
C ASP A 250 8.35 10.08 -28.33
N GLY A 251 7.50 9.07 -28.10
CA GLY A 251 6.92 8.22 -29.12
C GLY A 251 7.89 7.14 -29.64
N THR A 252 9.01 6.88 -28.98
CA THR A 252 9.89 5.77 -29.30
C THR A 252 9.24 4.41 -28.93
N ALA A 253 8.47 4.37 -27.84
CA ALA A 253 7.63 3.24 -27.48
C ALA A 253 6.14 3.54 -27.69
N SER A 254 5.39 2.56 -28.19
CA SER A 254 3.95 2.63 -28.41
C SER A 254 3.14 2.03 -27.27
N PHE A 255 3.76 1.16 -26.49
CA PHE A 255 3.19 0.47 -25.37
C PHE A 255 4.12 0.57 -24.16
N TRP A 256 3.54 0.90 -23.02
CA TRP A 256 4.28 1.01 -21.74
C TRP A 256 3.54 0.27 -20.64
N LEU A 257 4.16 -0.77 -20.09
CA LEU A 257 3.63 -1.46 -18.90
C LEU A 257 4.01 -0.65 -17.67
N THR A 258 3.02 -0.02 -17.05
CA THR A 258 3.23 0.84 -15.86
C THR A 258 1.91 1.06 -15.11
N GLY A 259 1.95 1.81 -14.01
CA GLY A 259 0.80 2.12 -13.19
C GLY A 259 0.19 3.50 -13.43
N PRO A 260 -0.90 3.82 -12.71
CA PRO A 260 -1.65 5.07 -12.86
C PRO A 260 -0.81 6.32 -12.56
N TRP A 261 0.24 6.20 -11.75
CA TRP A 261 1.15 7.29 -11.40
C TRP A 261 1.88 7.93 -12.59
N ASN A 262 1.95 7.27 -13.73
CA ASN A 262 2.60 7.77 -14.93
C ASN A 262 1.61 8.33 -15.99
N VAL A 263 0.32 8.12 -15.81
CA VAL A 263 -0.71 8.56 -16.78
C VAL A 263 -0.73 10.06 -16.94
N GLY A 264 -0.66 10.80 -15.82
CA GLY A 264 -0.66 12.26 -15.85
C GLY A 264 0.43 12.83 -16.77
N ALA A 265 1.66 12.31 -16.66
CA ALA A 265 2.77 12.75 -17.51
C ALA A 265 2.53 12.48 -19.00
N ALA A 266 1.90 11.35 -19.35
CA ALA A 266 1.58 11.03 -20.73
C ALA A 266 0.46 11.92 -21.29
N VAL A 267 -0.57 12.20 -20.49
CA VAL A 267 -1.66 13.11 -20.86
C VAL A 267 -1.15 14.55 -21.02
N ASP A 268 -0.31 15.04 -20.12
CA ASP A 268 0.30 16.37 -20.16
C ASP A 268 1.22 16.53 -21.39
N ALA A 269 1.84 15.45 -21.85
CA ALA A 269 2.61 15.41 -23.10
C ALA A 269 1.71 15.41 -24.36
N GLY A 270 0.38 15.36 -24.21
CA GLY A 270 -0.58 15.36 -25.30
C GLY A 270 -0.76 14.01 -25.99
N ILE A 271 -0.36 12.92 -25.33
CA ILE A 271 -0.53 11.57 -25.85
C ILE A 271 -1.98 11.13 -25.68
N ASN A 272 -2.57 10.56 -26.72
CA ASN A 272 -3.88 9.91 -26.66
C ASN A 272 -3.74 8.53 -26.00
N VAL A 273 -3.78 8.51 -24.66
CA VAL A 273 -3.57 7.31 -23.86
C VAL A 273 -4.83 6.44 -23.84
N ALA A 274 -4.65 5.16 -24.12
CA ALA A 274 -5.62 4.11 -23.81
C ALA A 274 -5.02 3.14 -22.80
N ILE A 275 -5.83 2.65 -21.87
CA ILE A 275 -5.44 1.63 -20.87
C ILE A 275 -5.97 0.29 -21.35
N ASP A 276 -5.07 -0.64 -21.60
CA ASP A 276 -5.38 -1.96 -22.12
C ASP A 276 -5.05 -3.06 -21.08
N PRO A 277 -5.77 -4.20 -21.11
CA PRO A 277 -5.35 -5.41 -20.42
C PRO A 277 -3.92 -5.81 -20.78
N ILE A 278 -3.22 -6.44 -19.84
CA ILE A 278 -1.85 -6.90 -20.07
C ILE A 278 -1.88 -8.12 -21.01
N PRO A 279 -1.28 -8.02 -22.22
CA PRO A 279 -1.38 -9.09 -23.20
C PRO A 279 -0.54 -10.31 -22.77
N SER A 280 -1.21 -11.44 -22.68
CA SER A 280 -0.58 -12.69 -22.21
C SER A 280 0.42 -13.27 -23.20
N PRO A 281 1.57 -13.81 -22.74
CA PRO A 281 2.47 -14.58 -23.57
C PRO A 281 2.03 -16.03 -23.81
N THR A 282 1.09 -16.56 -23.01
CA THR A 282 0.64 -17.96 -23.05
C THR A 282 -0.82 -18.15 -23.49
N GLY A 283 -1.62 -17.07 -23.39
CA GLY A 283 -3.06 -17.11 -23.55
C GLY A 283 -3.84 -17.28 -22.24
N GLU A 284 -3.15 -17.59 -21.12
CA GLU A 284 -3.73 -17.58 -19.78
C GLU A 284 -3.75 -16.15 -19.24
N THR A 285 -4.54 -15.86 -18.20
CA THR A 285 -4.66 -14.51 -17.64
C THR A 285 -3.33 -14.01 -17.08
N ALA A 286 -2.94 -12.80 -17.49
CA ALA A 286 -1.77 -12.09 -16.97
C ALA A 286 -2.21 -11.20 -15.79
N SER A 287 -2.23 -11.76 -14.59
CA SER A 287 -2.74 -11.10 -13.38
C SER A 287 -1.65 -10.24 -12.72
N PRO A 288 -1.77 -8.90 -12.69
CA PRO A 288 -0.84 -8.05 -11.96
C PRO A 288 -1.05 -8.14 -10.45
N PHE A 289 -0.10 -7.64 -9.68
CA PHE A 289 -0.36 -7.33 -8.29
C PHE A 289 -1.37 -6.18 -8.17
N ALA A 290 -2.28 -6.32 -7.21
CA ALA A 290 -3.03 -5.21 -6.66
C ALA A 290 -2.27 -4.64 -5.46
N GLY A 291 -1.96 -3.35 -5.50
CA GLY A 291 -1.57 -2.55 -4.36
C GLY A 291 -2.82 -1.96 -3.70
N VAL A 292 -2.98 -2.12 -2.40
CA VAL A 292 -4.11 -1.53 -1.67
C VAL A 292 -3.57 -0.59 -0.61
N LYS A 293 -4.06 0.64 -0.60
CA LYS A 293 -3.74 1.64 0.41
C LYS A 293 -4.92 1.81 1.37
N GLY A 294 -4.63 2.00 2.63
CA GLY A 294 -5.65 2.12 3.66
C GLY A 294 -5.13 2.71 4.96
N PHE A 295 -5.97 2.66 5.97
CA PHE A 295 -5.70 3.21 7.29
C PHE A 295 -5.74 2.10 8.33
N PHE A 296 -4.71 2.05 9.17
CA PHE A 296 -4.57 1.11 10.27
C PHE A 296 -4.78 1.83 11.61
N VAL A 297 -5.41 1.15 12.56
CA VAL A 297 -5.54 1.64 13.94
C VAL A 297 -4.37 1.12 14.77
N SER A 298 -3.73 2.00 15.52
CA SER A 298 -2.63 1.64 16.44
C SER A 298 -3.12 0.73 17.58
N SER A 299 -2.36 -0.33 17.87
CA SER A 299 -2.64 -1.21 19.01
C SER A 299 -2.54 -0.50 20.37
N GLU A 300 -1.76 0.57 20.47
CA GLU A 300 -1.57 1.36 21.68
C GLU A 300 -2.46 2.61 21.77
N SER A 301 -3.28 2.88 20.74
CA SER A 301 -4.26 3.96 20.80
C SER A 301 -5.17 3.84 22.01
N LYS A 302 -5.38 4.93 22.73
CA LYS A 302 -6.36 5.02 23.82
C LYS A 302 -7.76 5.35 23.31
N ASN A 303 -7.85 5.69 22.01
CA ASN A 303 -9.04 6.19 21.35
C ASN A 303 -9.56 5.21 20.26
N LYS A 304 -9.31 3.89 20.40
CA LYS A 304 -9.60 2.89 19.35
C LYS A 304 -11.05 2.95 18.85
N VAL A 305 -12.02 3.16 19.75
CA VAL A 305 -13.44 3.28 19.37
C VAL A 305 -13.67 4.50 18.49
N ALA A 306 -13.12 5.64 18.88
CA ALA A 306 -13.22 6.88 18.09
C ALA A 306 -12.43 6.75 16.77
N ALA A 307 -11.28 6.10 16.78
CA ALA A 307 -10.51 5.82 15.57
C ALA A 307 -11.29 4.92 14.59
N ASN A 308 -11.90 3.83 15.08
CA ASN A 308 -12.75 2.97 14.27
C ASN A 308 -13.96 3.73 13.70
N ASP A 309 -14.64 4.52 14.53
CA ASP A 309 -15.79 5.33 14.12
C ASP A 309 -15.42 6.37 13.05
N PHE A 310 -14.29 7.08 13.25
CA PHE A 310 -13.76 8.02 12.27
C PHE A 310 -13.46 7.34 10.93
N LEU A 311 -12.77 6.20 10.97
CA LEU A 311 -12.42 5.48 9.75
C LEU A 311 -13.66 4.98 9.02
N VAL A 312 -14.56 4.26 9.69
CA VAL A 312 -15.69 3.59 9.04
C VAL A 312 -16.78 4.57 8.60
N ASN A 313 -17.13 5.54 9.44
CA ASN A 313 -18.29 6.41 9.22
C ASN A 313 -17.96 7.77 8.59
N TYR A 314 -16.66 8.11 8.42
CA TYR A 314 -16.24 9.36 7.79
C TYR A 314 -15.27 9.10 6.63
N ILE A 315 -14.14 8.40 6.83
CA ILE A 315 -13.22 8.06 5.73
C ILE A 315 -13.84 7.02 4.77
N GLY A 316 -14.61 6.06 5.28
CA GLY A 316 -15.29 5.02 4.51
C GLY A 316 -16.53 5.48 3.74
N THR A 317 -16.77 6.79 3.60
CA THR A 317 -17.88 7.31 2.81
C THR A 317 -17.52 7.49 1.34
N GLU A 318 -18.50 7.40 0.43
CA GLU A 318 -18.28 7.62 -1.01
C GLU A 318 -17.68 9.01 -1.27
N GLU A 319 -18.16 10.05 -0.58
CA GLU A 319 -17.68 11.42 -0.73
C GLU A 319 -16.19 11.54 -0.43
N VAL A 320 -15.73 11.05 0.73
CA VAL A 320 -14.32 11.16 1.13
C VAL A 320 -13.41 10.24 0.30
N GLN A 321 -13.91 9.08 -0.11
CA GLN A 321 -13.15 8.20 -1.02
C GLN A 321 -12.96 8.83 -2.41
N LEU A 322 -13.92 9.63 -2.87
CA LEU A 322 -13.77 10.42 -4.10
C LEU A 322 -12.82 11.62 -3.91
N GLU A 323 -12.83 12.30 -2.77
CA GLU A 323 -11.84 13.35 -2.45
C GLU A 323 -10.41 12.77 -2.44
N LEU A 324 -10.22 11.59 -1.85
CA LEU A 324 -8.94 10.87 -1.86
C LEU A 324 -8.53 10.43 -3.27
N PHE A 325 -9.49 10.03 -4.10
CA PHE A 325 -9.27 9.74 -5.51
C PHE A 325 -8.80 10.99 -6.28
N GLU A 326 -9.46 12.13 -6.11
CA GLU A 326 -9.08 13.38 -6.77
C GLU A 326 -7.66 13.84 -6.37
N ALA A 327 -7.25 13.57 -5.14
CA ALA A 327 -5.91 13.89 -4.65
C ALA A 327 -4.80 12.99 -5.22
N GLY A 328 -5.10 11.73 -5.56
CA GLY A 328 -4.09 10.74 -5.91
C GLY A 328 -4.28 10.05 -7.26
N ASN A 329 -5.41 10.22 -7.94
CA ASN A 329 -5.79 9.53 -9.17
C ASN A 329 -5.66 7.98 -9.10
N ILE A 330 -5.91 7.40 -7.92
CA ILE A 330 -5.86 5.97 -7.67
C ILE A 330 -7.28 5.47 -7.43
N LEU A 331 -7.69 4.36 -8.09
CA LEU A 331 -9.05 3.84 -8.02
C LEU A 331 -9.52 3.69 -6.56
N PRO A 332 -10.70 4.24 -6.19
CA PRO A 332 -11.25 4.06 -4.86
C PRO A 332 -11.47 2.59 -4.50
N ALA A 333 -11.31 2.25 -3.23
CA ALA A 333 -11.54 0.90 -2.73
C ALA A 333 -13.02 0.60 -2.46
N LEU A 334 -13.83 1.64 -2.19
CA LEU A 334 -15.28 1.53 -2.03
C LEU A 334 -15.95 1.38 -3.40
N THR A 335 -16.77 0.35 -3.60
CA THR A 335 -17.38 0.01 -4.89
C THR A 335 -18.17 1.18 -5.48
N ALA A 336 -19.00 1.88 -4.68
CA ALA A 336 -19.77 3.02 -5.16
C ALA A 336 -18.89 4.18 -5.67
N ALA A 337 -17.79 4.48 -4.96
CA ALA A 337 -16.84 5.49 -5.37
C ALA A 337 -16.04 5.05 -6.61
N ALA A 338 -15.66 3.77 -6.69
CA ALA A 338 -14.99 3.20 -7.86
C ALA A 338 -15.86 3.28 -9.13
N ASP A 339 -17.15 2.95 -9.01
CA ASP A 339 -18.12 3.05 -10.11
C ASP A 339 -18.33 4.51 -10.55
N SER A 340 -18.34 5.45 -9.60
CA SER A 340 -18.43 6.88 -9.90
C SER A 340 -17.18 7.40 -10.61
N ALA A 341 -15.98 6.99 -10.16
CA ALA A 341 -14.70 7.34 -10.77
C ALA A 341 -14.51 6.71 -12.18
N ALA A 342 -15.10 5.55 -12.44
CA ALA A 342 -15.01 4.84 -13.73
C ALA A 342 -15.72 5.55 -14.90
N SER A 343 -16.31 6.72 -14.66
CA SER A 343 -16.74 7.61 -15.75
C SER A 343 -15.56 8.14 -16.58
N ASP A 344 -14.35 8.17 -16.01
CA ASP A 344 -13.10 8.42 -16.74
C ASP A 344 -12.62 7.13 -17.43
N PRO A 345 -12.40 7.16 -18.79
CA PRO A 345 -11.93 5.98 -19.53
C PRO A 345 -10.59 5.41 -19.03
N ILE A 346 -9.71 6.25 -18.49
CA ILE A 346 -8.43 5.83 -17.90
C ILE A 346 -8.69 4.97 -16.66
N ILE A 347 -9.51 5.47 -15.76
CA ILE A 347 -9.88 4.77 -14.52
C ILE A 347 -10.64 3.47 -14.83
N ALA A 348 -11.60 3.53 -15.78
CA ALA A 348 -12.30 2.34 -16.24
C ALA A 348 -11.35 1.26 -16.80
N GLY A 349 -10.30 1.67 -17.51
CA GLY A 349 -9.27 0.78 -18.01
C GLY A 349 -8.49 0.09 -16.89
N PHE A 350 -8.01 0.82 -15.89
CA PHE A 350 -7.33 0.23 -14.72
C PHE A 350 -8.27 -0.66 -13.91
N GLN A 351 -9.52 -0.25 -13.71
CA GLN A 351 -10.53 -1.07 -13.02
C GLN A 351 -10.76 -2.42 -13.74
N ALA A 352 -10.82 -2.41 -15.08
CA ALA A 352 -10.99 -3.62 -15.86
C ALA A 352 -9.81 -4.59 -15.71
N VAL A 353 -8.57 -4.08 -15.67
CA VAL A 353 -7.36 -4.89 -15.40
C VAL A 353 -7.34 -5.35 -13.95
N GLY A 354 -7.75 -4.48 -13.03
CA GLY A 354 -7.81 -4.76 -11.58
C GLY A 354 -8.77 -5.89 -11.21
N ALA A 355 -9.74 -6.23 -12.08
CA ALA A 355 -10.64 -7.36 -11.86
C ALA A 355 -9.92 -8.72 -11.84
N ASP A 356 -8.78 -8.82 -12.54
CA ASP A 356 -7.92 -10.00 -12.59
C ASP A 356 -6.67 -9.87 -11.69
N ALA A 357 -6.52 -8.74 -11.00
CA ALA A 357 -5.37 -8.50 -10.12
C ALA A 357 -5.47 -9.34 -8.83
N VAL A 358 -4.30 -9.68 -8.29
CA VAL A 358 -4.19 -10.41 -7.03
C VAL A 358 -3.48 -9.54 -5.99
N PRO A 359 -3.89 -9.53 -4.71
CA PRO A 359 -3.18 -8.80 -3.69
C PRO A 359 -1.71 -9.21 -3.64
N MET A 360 -0.81 -8.24 -3.52
CA MET A 360 0.59 -8.56 -3.24
C MET A 360 0.68 -9.25 -1.87
N PRO A 361 1.46 -10.34 -1.73
CA PRO A 361 1.52 -11.07 -0.47
C PRO A 361 1.96 -10.18 0.70
N ALA A 362 1.10 -10.00 1.69
CA ALA A 362 1.35 -9.22 2.91
C ALA A 362 2.02 -10.04 4.03
N ILE A 363 2.60 -11.18 3.71
CA ILE A 363 3.30 -12.05 4.66
C ILE A 363 4.78 -11.67 4.78
N PRO A 364 5.41 -11.79 5.98
CA PRO A 364 6.81 -11.42 6.18
C PRO A 364 7.79 -12.14 5.22
N ALA A 365 7.46 -13.36 4.80
CA ALA A 365 8.25 -14.14 3.84
C ALA A 365 8.44 -13.41 2.49
N MET A 366 7.52 -12.53 2.11
CA MET A 366 7.62 -11.77 0.85
C MET A 366 8.83 -10.81 0.83
N GLY A 367 9.25 -10.30 1.99
CA GLY A 367 10.48 -9.53 2.11
C GLY A 367 11.71 -10.28 1.59
N SER A 368 11.83 -11.57 1.94
CA SER A 368 12.92 -12.43 1.45
C SER A 368 12.80 -12.73 -0.05
N VAL A 369 11.60 -12.76 -0.60
CA VAL A 369 11.40 -12.92 -2.05
C VAL A 369 11.96 -11.73 -2.80
N TRP A 370 11.60 -10.51 -2.38
CA TRP A 370 12.06 -9.27 -3.01
C TRP A 370 13.59 -9.17 -3.07
N GLU A 371 14.30 -9.64 -2.04
CA GLU A 371 15.75 -9.59 -1.94
C GLU A 371 16.45 -10.31 -3.11
N PHE A 372 15.89 -11.42 -3.59
CA PHE A 372 16.55 -12.29 -4.59
C PHE A 372 15.89 -12.24 -5.98
N TRP A 373 14.61 -11.88 -6.06
CA TRP A 373 13.80 -12.07 -7.25
C TRP A 373 14.24 -11.18 -8.42
N GLY A 374 14.31 -9.88 -8.22
CA GLY A 374 14.71 -8.95 -9.27
C GLY A 374 16.10 -9.23 -9.82
N VAL A 375 17.05 -9.54 -8.94
CA VAL A 375 18.42 -9.87 -9.32
C VAL A 375 18.48 -11.12 -10.23
N ALA A 376 17.65 -12.14 -9.94
CA ALA A 376 17.54 -13.34 -10.76
C ALA A 376 16.95 -13.03 -12.15
N GLU A 377 15.85 -12.25 -12.22
CA GLU A 377 15.25 -11.82 -13.48
C GLU A 377 16.24 -11.01 -14.33
N ALA A 378 16.90 -10.02 -13.74
CA ALA A 378 17.90 -9.20 -14.42
C ALA A 378 19.06 -10.05 -14.96
N ALA A 379 19.56 -11.01 -14.18
CA ALA A 379 20.63 -11.89 -14.63
C ALA A 379 20.20 -12.74 -15.83
N ILE A 380 18.98 -13.28 -15.83
CA ILE A 380 18.43 -14.08 -16.93
C ILE A 380 18.25 -13.21 -18.19
N ILE A 381 17.66 -12.03 -18.06
CA ILE A 381 17.49 -11.08 -19.16
C ILE A 381 18.84 -10.72 -19.78
N ASN A 382 19.90 -10.62 -18.99
CA ASN A 382 21.28 -10.35 -19.41
C ASN A 382 22.04 -11.58 -19.90
N GLY A 383 21.37 -12.73 -20.06
CA GLY A 383 21.93 -13.92 -20.71
C GLY A 383 22.54 -14.96 -19.78
N SER A 384 22.27 -14.90 -18.46
CA SER A 384 22.54 -16.02 -17.56
C SER A 384 21.66 -17.21 -17.91
N ASP A 385 22.14 -18.44 -17.63
CA ASP A 385 21.37 -19.66 -17.85
C ASP A 385 20.06 -19.64 -17.03
N PRO A 386 18.87 -19.67 -17.67
CA PRO A 386 17.60 -19.45 -16.98
C PRO A 386 17.30 -20.53 -15.94
N ALA A 387 17.54 -21.80 -16.25
CA ALA A 387 17.20 -22.90 -15.36
C ALA A 387 18.01 -22.86 -14.05
N SER A 388 19.33 -22.69 -14.14
CA SER A 388 20.20 -22.66 -12.96
C SER A 388 20.03 -21.36 -12.15
N THR A 389 19.78 -20.23 -12.81
CA THR A 389 19.56 -18.94 -12.12
C THR A 389 18.24 -18.95 -11.38
N TRP A 390 17.17 -19.43 -12.01
CA TRP A 390 15.86 -19.53 -11.38
C TRP A 390 15.84 -20.55 -10.23
N GLN A 391 16.50 -21.70 -10.40
CA GLN A 391 16.63 -22.68 -9.31
C GLN A 391 17.39 -22.08 -8.11
N LYS A 392 18.44 -21.30 -8.38
CA LYS A 392 19.16 -20.59 -7.31
C LYS A 392 18.26 -19.59 -6.57
N LEU A 393 17.41 -18.82 -7.26
CA LEU A 393 16.41 -17.97 -6.64
C LEU A 393 15.51 -18.78 -5.69
N VAL A 394 14.96 -19.91 -6.15
CA VAL A 394 14.09 -20.77 -5.34
C VAL A 394 14.83 -21.30 -4.10
N ASP A 395 16.07 -21.71 -4.25
CA ASP A 395 16.90 -22.24 -3.16
C ASP A 395 17.20 -21.14 -2.12
N ASP A 396 17.58 -19.91 -2.57
CA ASP A 396 17.90 -18.77 -1.71
C ASP A 396 16.67 -18.31 -0.93
N VAL A 397 15.51 -18.13 -1.59
CA VAL A 397 14.24 -17.78 -0.94
C VAL A 397 13.83 -18.87 0.06
N THR A 398 13.88 -20.15 -0.35
CA THR A 398 13.53 -21.26 0.55
C THR A 398 14.41 -21.28 1.80
N ALA A 399 15.68 -20.90 1.68
CA ALA A 399 16.59 -20.84 2.82
C ALA A 399 16.30 -19.65 3.75
N ALA A 400 15.86 -18.51 3.17
CA ALA A 400 15.62 -17.27 3.90
C ALA A 400 14.26 -17.24 4.63
N ILE A 401 13.23 -17.93 4.12
CA ILE A 401 11.89 -17.97 4.75
C ILE A 401 11.71 -19.07 5.81
N LYS A 402 12.74 -19.86 6.10
CA LYS A 402 12.75 -20.89 7.17
C LYS A 402 13.05 -20.27 8.53
#